data_6e6b066342624626fa900ec1407ed586
#
_entry.id   6e6b066342624626fa900ec1407ed586
#
_cell.length_a   1.000
_cell.length_b   1.000
_cell.length_c   1.000
_cell.angle_alpha   90.00
_cell.angle_beta   90.00
_cell.angle_gamma   90.00
#
_symmetry.space_group_name_H-M   'P 1'
#
loop_
_entity.id
_entity.type
_entity.pdbx_description
1 polymer ?
#
loop_
_entity_poly.entity_id
_entity_poly.type
_entity_poly.pdbx_seq_one_letter_code
_entity_poly.pdbx_strand_id
1 'polypeptide(L)'
;SSDLLAVSIFTDLSGATVLVLGSGEMSEQTLQHLVQQGVGKVIVANRTVENARALAERFGGEAISLEALDARLPEADIVISSTGAPGLLIHAHQLQDALWKRSQKPMFLIDIAVPRDIDAAANQLDNVYLYTMDDLQGVAERNVEATDVAAAG
;
A
#
# COMPACT_ATOMS: atom_id res chain seq x y z
N SER A 1 -0.59 18.63 7.41
CA SER A 1 0.12 18.28 6.20
C SER A 1 0.11 16.77 5.96
N SER A 2 0.41 16.36 4.74
CA SER A 2 0.44 14.96 4.37
C SER A 2 1.49 14.16 5.17
N ASP A 3 2.58 14.81 5.57
CA ASP A 3 3.63 14.16 6.35
C ASP A 3 3.15 13.79 7.75
N LEU A 4 2.36 14.66 8.38
CA LEU A 4 1.79 14.37 9.69
C LEU A 4 0.78 13.23 9.64
N LEU A 5 -0.03 13.18 8.56
CA LEU A 5 -0.99 12.10 8.35
C LEU A 5 -0.28 10.77 8.13
N ALA A 6 0.81 10.78 7.36
CA ALA A 6 1.60 9.57 7.11
C ALA A 6 2.21 9.04 8.40
N VAL A 7 2.76 9.92 9.23
CA VAL A 7 3.32 9.54 10.54
C VAL A 7 2.22 8.97 11.44
N SER A 8 1.05 9.61 11.45
CA SER A 8 -0.08 9.13 12.25
C SER A 8 -0.52 7.73 11.84
N ILE A 9 -0.52 7.44 10.54
CA ILE A 9 -0.90 6.12 10.04
C ILE A 9 0.14 5.06 10.40
N PHE A 10 1.43 5.38 10.27
CA PHE A 10 2.48 4.43 10.64
C PHE A 10 2.61 4.23 12.15
N THR A 11 1.96 5.07 12.96
CA THR A 11 1.96 4.89 14.42
C THR A 11 0.75 4.12 14.93
N ASP A 12 -0.37 4.10 14.17
CA ASP A 12 -1.56 3.35 14.58
C ASP A 12 -2.16 2.61 13.39
N LEU A 13 -1.62 1.42 13.13
CA LEU A 13 -2.12 0.53 12.09
C LEU A 13 -3.09 -0.51 12.63
N SER A 14 -3.46 -0.39 13.90
CA SER A 14 -4.37 -1.34 14.54
C SER A 14 -5.73 -1.34 13.81
N GLY A 15 -6.12 -2.50 13.33
CA GLY A 15 -7.38 -2.63 12.60
C GLY A 15 -7.32 -2.20 11.14
N ALA A 16 -6.19 -1.71 10.64
CA ALA A 16 -6.07 -1.34 9.24
C ALA A 16 -6.10 -2.55 8.32
N THR A 17 -6.65 -2.38 7.12
CA THR A 17 -6.68 -3.41 6.08
C THR A 17 -5.63 -3.07 5.02
N VAL A 18 -4.75 -4.03 4.73
CA VAL A 18 -3.73 -3.89 3.69
C VAL A 18 -4.12 -4.75 2.50
N LEU A 19 -4.11 -4.15 1.32
CA LEU A 19 -4.28 -4.86 0.05
C LEU A 19 -2.95 -4.87 -0.68
N VAL A 20 -2.45 -6.05 -1.01
CA VAL A 20 -1.17 -6.22 -1.70
C VAL A 20 -1.44 -6.68 -3.13
N LEU A 21 -0.89 -5.96 -4.11
CA LEU A 21 -0.94 -6.32 -5.53
C LEU A 21 0.43 -6.87 -5.93
N GLY A 22 0.44 -8.10 -6.40
CA GLY A 22 1.67 -8.81 -6.70
C GLY A 22 2.13 -9.66 -5.53
N SER A 23 3.07 -10.55 -5.79
CA SER A 23 3.57 -11.48 -4.77
C SER A 23 5.10 -11.53 -4.74
N GLY A 24 5.77 -10.47 -5.20
CA GLY A 24 7.21 -10.40 -5.26
C GLY A 24 7.84 -10.16 -3.89
N GLU A 25 9.16 -10.25 -3.86
CA GLU A 25 9.93 -10.13 -2.63
C GLU A 25 9.76 -8.77 -1.94
N MET A 26 9.71 -7.68 -2.73
CA MET A 26 9.54 -6.34 -2.18
C MET A 26 8.19 -6.17 -1.51
N SER A 27 7.12 -6.68 -2.14
CA SER A 27 5.78 -6.67 -1.54
C SER A 27 5.77 -7.44 -0.23
N GLU A 28 6.40 -8.61 -0.22
CA GLU A 28 6.46 -9.46 0.95
C GLU A 28 7.17 -8.76 2.12
N GLN A 29 8.32 -8.14 1.85
CA GLN A 29 9.07 -7.43 2.88
C GLN A 29 8.31 -6.25 3.43
N THR A 30 7.67 -5.48 2.56
CA THR A 30 6.85 -4.34 2.97
C THR A 30 5.67 -4.79 3.80
N LEU A 31 4.99 -5.84 3.35
CA LEU A 31 3.85 -6.40 4.08
C LEU A 31 4.27 -6.91 5.47
N GLN A 32 5.40 -7.60 5.54
CA GLN A 32 5.91 -8.11 6.81
C GLN A 32 6.13 -6.97 7.81
N HIS A 33 6.70 -5.86 7.33
CA HIS A 33 6.92 -4.69 8.17
C HIS A 33 5.61 -4.12 8.70
N LEU A 34 4.59 -3.99 7.84
CA LEU A 34 3.29 -3.47 8.25
C LEU A 34 2.57 -4.40 9.22
N VAL A 35 2.68 -5.71 9.01
CA VAL A 35 2.09 -6.70 9.91
C VAL A 35 2.72 -6.61 11.30
N GLN A 36 4.03 -6.38 11.37
CA GLN A 36 4.72 -6.17 12.64
C GLN A 36 4.24 -4.92 13.35
N GLN A 37 3.72 -3.94 12.61
CA GLN A 37 3.17 -2.71 13.18
C GLN A 37 1.70 -2.84 13.62
N GLY A 38 1.09 -4.02 13.46
CA GLY A 38 -0.23 -4.29 14.00
C GLY A 38 -1.40 -4.24 13.02
N VAL A 39 -1.14 -4.37 11.73
CA VAL A 39 -2.18 -4.42 10.70
C VAL A 39 -3.19 -5.52 11.03
N GLY A 40 -4.50 -5.22 10.87
CA GLY A 40 -5.56 -6.14 11.27
C GLY A 40 -5.96 -7.15 10.21
N LYS A 41 -5.94 -6.78 8.92
CA LYS A 41 -6.39 -7.65 7.84
C LYS A 41 -5.48 -7.51 6.63
N VAL A 42 -5.20 -8.63 5.98
CA VAL A 42 -4.35 -8.69 4.79
C VAL A 42 -5.13 -9.33 3.65
N ILE A 43 -5.15 -8.66 2.49
CA ILE A 43 -5.73 -9.19 1.26
C ILE A 43 -4.62 -9.17 0.21
N VAL A 44 -4.40 -10.29 -0.47
CA VAL A 44 -3.39 -10.38 -1.51
C VAL A 44 -4.07 -10.65 -2.85
N ALA A 45 -3.82 -9.81 -3.83
CA ALA A 45 -4.35 -9.94 -5.18
C ALA A 45 -3.24 -10.24 -6.17
N ASN A 46 -3.48 -11.19 -7.06
CA ASN A 46 -2.54 -11.53 -8.13
C ASN A 46 -3.33 -12.06 -9.32
N ARG A 47 -2.72 -12.02 -10.51
CA ARG A 47 -3.31 -12.63 -11.69
C ARG A 47 -3.54 -14.12 -11.46
N THR A 48 -2.60 -14.77 -10.80
CA THR A 48 -2.69 -16.18 -10.41
C THR A 48 -3.06 -16.25 -8.94
N VAL A 49 -4.27 -16.74 -8.65
CA VAL A 49 -4.77 -16.84 -7.28
C VAL A 49 -3.85 -17.71 -6.43
N GLU A 50 -3.26 -18.74 -7.00
CA GLU A 50 -2.33 -19.63 -6.29
C GLU A 50 -1.13 -18.86 -5.74
N ASN A 51 -0.57 -17.94 -6.54
CA ASN A 51 0.55 -17.11 -6.07
C ASN A 51 0.11 -16.16 -4.97
N ALA A 52 -1.10 -15.61 -5.09
CA ALA A 52 -1.66 -14.76 -4.02
C ALA A 52 -1.89 -15.57 -2.76
N ARG A 53 -2.36 -16.80 -2.90
CA ARG A 53 -2.66 -17.67 -1.75
C ARG A 53 -1.42 -18.00 -0.94
N ALA A 54 -0.31 -18.28 -1.61
CA ALA A 54 0.94 -18.59 -0.91
C ALA A 54 1.38 -17.45 0.00
N LEU A 55 1.31 -16.22 -0.49
CA LEU A 55 1.66 -15.06 0.31
C LEU A 55 0.62 -14.79 1.40
N ALA A 56 -0.66 -14.90 1.06
CA ALA A 56 -1.74 -14.65 2.01
C ALA A 56 -1.68 -15.61 3.20
N GLU A 57 -1.42 -16.89 2.95
CA GLU A 57 -1.34 -17.90 4.00
C GLU A 57 -0.23 -17.60 5.02
N ARG A 58 0.89 -17.06 4.55
CA ARG A 58 2.01 -16.72 5.43
C ARG A 58 1.65 -15.65 6.44
N PHE A 59 0.68 -14.80 6.12
CA PHE A 59 0.27 -13.68 6.99
C PHE A 59 -1.17 -13.83 7.51
N GLY A 60 -1.78 -15.00 7.32
CA GLY A 60 -3.14 -15.23 7.79
C GLY A 60 -4.18 -14.41 7.04
N GLY A 61 -3.92 -14.08 5.77
CA GLY A 61 -4.76 -13.22 4.96
C GLY A 61 -5.62 -13.97 3.96
N GLU A 62 -6.26 -13.19 3.09
CA GLU A 62 -7.17 -13.68 2.05
C GLU A 62 -6.55 -13.46 0.68
N ALA A 63 -6.67 -14.44 -0.20
CA ALA A 63 -6.20 -14.35 -1.57
C ALA A 63 -7.36 -14.07 -2.51
N ILE A 64 -7.20 -13.12 -3.43
CA ILE A 64 -8.21 -12.79 -4.43
C ILE A 64 -7.55 -12.71 -5.81
N SER A 65 -8.37 -12.81 -6.86
CA SER A 65 -7.91 -12.56 -8.22
C SER A 65 -7.87 -11.05 -8.50
N LEU A 66 -7.11 -10.63 -9.51
CA LEU A 66 -7.11 -9.23 -9.93
C LEU A 66 -8.49 -8.78 -10.43
N GLU A 67 -9.31 -9.71 -10.94
CA GLU A 67 -10.65 -9.38 -11.38
C GLU A 67 -11.54 -8.89 -10.23
N ALA A 68 -11.26 -9.33 -9.01
CA ALA A 68 -12.01 -8.92 -7.83
C ALA A 68 -11.50 -7.61 -7.23
N LEU A 69 -10.46 -7.01 -7.81
CA LEU A 69 -9.82 -5.83 -7.23
C LEU A 69 -10.78 -4.68 -7.00
N ASP A 70 -11.57 -4.31 -8.01
CA ASP A 70 -12.47 -3.16 -7.90
C ASP A 70 -13.49 -3.34 -6.79
N ALA A 71 -14.00 -4.55 -6.61
CA ALA A 71 -14.98 -4.84 -5.57
C ALA A 71 -14.37 -4.78 -4.16
N ARG A 72 -13.10 -5.08 -4.02
CA ARG A 72 -12.42 -5.16 -2.74
C ARG A 72 -11.62 -3.90 -2.38
N LEU A 73 -11.31 -3.07 -3.37
CA LEU A 73 -10.52 -1.85 -3.16
C LEU A 73 -11.07 -0.92 -2.07
N PRO A 74 -12.40 -0.74 -1.92
CA PRO A 74 -12.94 0.09 -0.85
C PRO A 74 -12.60 -0.36 0.56
N GLU A 75 -12.23 -1.62 0.75
CA GLU A 75 -11.86 -2.14 2.07
C GLU A 75 -10.44 -1.75 2.48
N ALA A 76 -9.61 -1.36 1.52
CA ALA A 76 -8.19 -1.13 1.76
C ALA A 76 -7.90 0.23 2.36
N ASP A 77 -7.23 0.24 3.49
CA ASP A 77 -6.67 1.47 4.08
C ASP A 77 -5.28 1.73 3.51
N ILE A 78 -4.55 0.67 3.21
CA ILE A 78 -3.21 0.72 2.63
C ILE A 78 -3.17 -0.22 1.44
N VAL A 79 -2.63 0.24 0.31
CA VAL A 79 -2.40 -0.59 -0.88
C VAL A 79 -0.92 -0.61 -1.18
N ILE A 80 -0.35 -1.82 -1.28
CA ILE A 80 1.03 -2.01 -1.70
C ILE A 80 1.00 -2.62 -3.09
N SER A 81 1.66 -2.00 -4.06
CA SER A 81 1.66 -2.49 -5.43
C SER A 81 3.09 -2.65 -5.95
N SER A 82 3.43 -3.85 -6.39
CA SER A 82 4.75 -4.17 -6.92
C SER A 82 4.66 -5.24 -8.01
N THR A 83 3.74 -5.09 -8.94
CA THR A 83 3.61 -6.06 -10.03
C THR A 83 4.60 -5.72 -11.16
N GLY A 84 4.86 -6.67 -12.01
CA GLY A 84 5.63 -6.42 -13.23
C GLY A 84 4.74 -6.18 -14.44
N ALA A 85 3.52 -5.71 -14.23
CA ALA A 85 2.56 -5.50 -15.33
C ALA A 85 3.06 -4.44 -16.30
N PRO A 86 2.78 -4.59 -17.60
CA PRO A 86 3.24 -3.63 -18.60
C PRO A 86 2.47 -2.32 -18.61
N GLY A 87 1.42 -2.19 -17.82
CA GLY A 87 0.60 -0.99 -17.74
C GLY A 87 0.01 -0.80 -16.37
N LEU A 88 -0.76 0.27 -16.21
CA LEU A 88 -1.37 0.60 -14.93
C LEU A 88 -2.42 -0.44 -14.53
N LEU A 89 -2.44 -0.80 -13.26
CA LEU A 89 -3.45 -1.70 -12.67
C LEU A 89 -4.53 -0.92 -11.93
N ILE A 90 -4.19 0.25 -11.39
CA ILE A 90 -5.15 1.09 -10.67
C ILE A 90 -5.18 2.47 -11.31
N HIS A 91 -6.35 2.85 -11.81
CA HIS A 91 -6.58 4.16 -12.40
C HIS A 91 -7.24 5.09 -11.39
N ALA A 92 -7.10 6.40 -11.61
CA ALA A 92 -7.65 7.40 -10.70
C ALA A 92 -9.16 7.25 -10.51
N HIS A 93 -9.90 6.91 -11.57
CA HIS A 93 -11.36 6.75 -11.46
C HIS A 93 -11.75 5.59 -10.55
N GLN A 94 -10.95 4.51 -10.53
CA GLN A 94 -11.18 3.37 -9.64
C GLN A 94 -11.01 3.78 -8.18
N LEU A 95 -10.00 4.60 -7.90
CA LEU A 95 -9.76 5.12 -6.56
C LEU A 95 -10.85 6.08 -6.12
N GLN A 96 -11.33 6.91 -7.03
CA GLN A 96 -12.42 7.83 -6.74
C GLN A 96 -13.70 7.07 -6.36
N ASP A 97 -14.02 6.01 -7.11
CA ASP A 97 -15.18 5.16 -6.81
C ASP A 97 -15.01 4.45 -5.46
N ALA A 98 -13.80 3.95 -5.19
CA ALA A 98 -13.51 3.29 -3.94
C ALA A 98 -13.66 4.24 -2.74
N LEU A 99 -13.14 5.46 -2.87
CA LEU A 99 -13.28 6.48 -1.83
C LEU A 99 -14.75 6.79 -1.53
N TRP A 100 -15.55 6.92 -2.58
CA TRP A 100 -16.98 7.14 -2.42
C TRP A 100 -17.63 6.03 -1.58
N LYS A 101 -17.30 4.77 -1.90
CA LYS A 101 -17.85 3.60 -1.22
C LYS A 101 -17.36 3.48 0.23
N ARG A 102 -16.22 4.07 0.55
CA ARG A 102 -15.66 4.03 1.91
C ARG A 102 -15.89 5.33 2.68
N SER A 103 -16.86 6.13 2.25
CA SER A 103 -17.21 7.40 2.90
C SER A 103 -16.03 8.36 3.01
N GLN A 104 -15.19 8.41 1.98
CA GLN A 104 -14.02 9.29 1.87
C GLN A 104 -12.97 9.05 2.94
N LYS A 105 -12.91 7.88 3.55
CA LYS A 105 -11.82 7.53 4.45
C LYS A 105 -10.50 7.55 3.69
N PRO A 106 -9.42 8.11 4.26
CA PRO A 106 -8.13 8.18 3.58
C PRO A 106 -7.61 6.82 3.16
N MET A 107 -6.95 6.79 2.00
CA MET A 107 -6.32 5.60 1.47
C MET A 107 -4.85 5.90 1.16
N PHE A 108 -3.96 5.03 1.60
CA PHE A 108 -2.52 5.18 1.42
C PHE A 108 -2.05 4.15 0.42
N LEU A 109 -1.38 4.63 -0.64
CA LEU A 109 -0.94 3.81 -1.74
C LEU A 109 0.59 3.81 -1.77
N ILE A 110 1.19 2.64 -1.81
CA ILE A 110 2.63 2.46 -1.92
C ILE A 110 2.90 1.73 -3.23
N ASP A 111 3.35 2.46 -4.23
CA ASP A 111 3.63 1.91 -5.55
C ASP A 111 5.14 1.75 -5.72
N ILE A 112 5.62 0.52 -5.55
CA ILE A 112 7.03 0.18 -5.68
C ILE A 112 7.33 -0.56 -6.99
N ALA A 113 6.36 -0.57 -7.90
CA ALA A 113 6.51 -1.23 -9.20
C ALA A 113 7.32 -0.39 -10.19
N VAL A 114 8.04 -1.08 -11.08
CA VAL A 114 8.72 -0.46 -12.22
C VAL A 114 8.41 -1.33 -13.45
N PRO A 115 7.65 -0.81 -14.42
CA PRO A 115 6.93 0.47 -14.42
C PRO A 115 5.83 0.54 -13.36
N ARG A 116 5.31 1.74 -13.13
CA ARG A 116 4.32 1.96 -12.07
C ARG A 116 3.01 1.22 -12.33
N ASP A 117 2.37 0.79 -11.24
CA ASP A 117 1.06 0.13 -11.27
C ASP A 117 -0.09 1.11 -11.07
N ILE A 118 0.15 2.24 -10.40
CA ILE A 118 -0.89 3.18 -10.00
C ILE A 118 -0.74 4.50 -10.76
N ASP A 119 -1.86 4.98 -11.29
CA ASP A 119 -1.93 6.22 -12.05
C ASP A 119 -1.47 7.41 -11.19
N ALA A 120 -0.51 8.18 -11.70
CA ALA A 120 -0.02 9.37 -10.99
C ALA A 120 -1.11 10.42 -10.77
N ALA A 121 -2.17 10.41 -11.57
CA ALA A 121 -3.32 11.28 -11.36
C ALA A 121 -4.02 11.04 -10.02
N ALA A 122 -3.75 9.92 -9.36
CA ALA A 122 -4.25 9.64 -8.02
C ALA A 122 -3.83 10.72 -7.02
N ASN A 123 -2.67 11.35 -7.23
CA ASN A 123 -2.19 12.42 -6.35
C ASN A 123 -3.12 13.64 -6.33
N GLN A 124 -3.98 13.79 -7.32
CA GLN A 124 -4.92 14.90 -7.40
C GLN A 124 -6.21 14.64 -6.63
N LEU A 125 -6.42 13.41 -6.17
CA LEU A 125 -7.61 13.07 -5.40
C LEU A 125 -7.41 13.45 -3.93
N ASP A 126 -8.46 14.04 -3.34
CA ASP A 126 -8.47 14.26 -1.90
C ASP A 126 -8.56 12.91 -1.19
N ASN A 127 -7.91 12.79 -0.05
CA ASN A 127 -7.92 11.56 0.77
C ASN A 127 -7.19 10.37 0.14
N VAL A 128 -6.40 10.59 -0.91
CA VAL A 128 -5.48 9.60 -1.46
C VAL A 128 -4.06 10.11 -1.30
N TYR A 129 -3.19 9.27 -0.73
CA TYR A 129 -1.79 9.60 -0.50
C TYR A 129 -0.94 8.55 -1.21
N LEU A 130 -0.30 8.95 -2.30
CA LEU A 130 0.50 8.05 -3.13
C LEU A 130 1.98 8.24 -2.85
N TYR A 131 2.64 7.15 -2.47
CA TYR A 131 4.08 7.12 -2.24
C TYR A 131 4.72 6.18 -3.26
N THR A 132 5.86 6.60 -3.79
CA THR A 132 6.66 5.79 -4.71
C THR A 132 7.91 5.31 -3.99
N MET A 133 8.71 4.48 -4.68
CA MET A 133 9.99 4.03 -4.13
C MET A 133 10.90 5.21 -3.78
N ASP A 134 10.94 6.25 -4.63
CA ASP A 134 11.75 7.44 -4.37
C ASP A 134 11.29 8.16 -3.12
N ASP A 135 9.98 8.26 -2.91
CA ASP A 135 9.42 8.89 -1.71
C ASP A 135 9.82 8.13 -0.46
N LEU A 136 9.75 6.79 -0.51
CA LEU A 136 10.12 5.94 0.62
C LEU A 136 11.61 6.05 0.93
N GLN A 137 12.47 6.10 -0.07
CA GLN A 137 13.90 6.28 0.12
C GLN A 137 14.19 7.63 0.77
N GLY A 138 13.50 8.70 0.33
CA GLY A 138 13.65 10.01 0.93
C GLY A 138 13.26 10.03 2.41
N VAL A 139 12.18 9.34 2.77
CA VAL A 139 11.74 9.21 4.16
C VAL A 139 12.80 8.45 4.98
N ALA A 140 13.32 7.35 4.45
CA ALA A 140 14.33 6.56 5.14
C ALA A 140 15.60 7.36 5.37
N GLU A 141 16.06 8.11 4.38
CA GLU A 141 17.25 8.97 4.50
C GLU A 141 17.04 10.04 5.58
N ARG A 142 15.88 10.68 5.60
CA ARG A 142 15.57 11.70 6.62
C ARG A 142 15.54 11.09 8.02
N ASN A 143 15.01 9.89 8.17
CA ASN A 143 14.98 9.20 9.46
C ASN A 143 16.37 8.83 9.94
N VAL A 144 17.25 8.39 9.05
CA VAL A 144 18.64 8.09 9.39
C VAL A 144 19.36 9.37 9.84
N GLU A 145 19.19 10.47 9.11
CA GLU A 145 19.79 11.75 9.47
C GLU A 145 19.30 12.22 10.84
N ALA A 146 18.00 12.12 11.10
CA ALA A 146 17.42 12.51 12.38
C ALA A 146 17.98 11.65 13.51
N THR A 147 18.15 10.37 13.29
CA THR A 147 18.73 9.45 14.28
C THR A 147 20.18 9.79 14.55
N ASP A 148 20.97 10.07 13.52
CA ASP A 148 22.37 10.44 13.65
C ASP A 148 22.53 11.73 14.41
N VAL A 149 21.69 12.72 14.14
CA VAL A 149 21.70 14.00 14.87
C VAL A 149 21.36 13.77 16.33
N ALA A 150 20.37 12.95 16.63
CA ALA A 150 19.99 12.63 18.00
C ALA A 150 21.11 11.89 18.74
N ALA A 151 21.81 10.99 18.04
CA ALA A 151 22.93 10.25 18.62
C ALA A 151 24.14 11.15 18.87
N ALA A 152 24.34 12.18 18.03
CA ALA A 152 25.44 13.11 18.17
C ALA A 152 25.20 14.17 19.25
N GLY A 153 23.96 14.39 19.60
CA GLY A 153 23.58 15.33 20.64
C GLY A 153 23.59 14.71 22.02
#